data_aa3e7a0ac95b75291c6932c5877457d1
#
_entry.id   aa3e7a0ac95b75291c6932c5877457d1
#
_cell.length_a   1.000
_cell.length_b   1.000
_cell.length_c   1.000
_cell.angle_alpha   90.00
_cell.angle_beta   90.00
_cell.angle_gamma   90.00
#
_symmetry.space_group_name_H-M   'P 1'
#
loop_
_entity.id
_entity.type
_entity.pdbx_description
1 polymer ?
#
loop_
_entity_poly.entity_id
_entity_poly.type
_entity_poly.pdbx_seq_one_letter_code
_entity_poly.pdbx_strand_id
1 'polypeptide(L)'
;MAVKRDLRVLKQRLKRINTRMVLFAVISALFRTRIFRRVGARFLSEAPKFQITDLWPGNVNQGLVIVEGDFEFLGTLIHDSDMPWVAKSVSNDWLARVSEFNWLQDLRAVGTDAARNRARHLISLWIDTDGSH
;
A
#
# COMPACT_ATOMS: atom_id res chain seq x y z
N MET A 1 21.43 -48.77 -16.72
CA MET A 1 19.94 -48.86 -16.74
C MET A 1 19.25 -47.90 -15.76
N ALA A 2 19.91 -47.33 -14.77
CA ALA A 2 19.33 -46.39 -13.77
C ALA A 2 18.91 -45.02 -14.37
N VAL A 3 19.74 -44.41 -15.21
CA VAL A 3 19.55 -43.05 -15.72
C VAL A 3 18.24 -42.85 -16.52
N LYS A 4 17.76 -43.90 -17.24
CA LYS A 4 16.49 -43.84 -17.97
C LYS A 4 15.24 -43.87 -17.07
N ARG A 5 15.36 -44.37 -15.86
CA ARG A 5 14.27 -44.37 -14.85
C ARG A 5 14.04 -42.99 -14.27
N ASP A 6 15.12 -42.27 -13.93
CA ASP A 6 15.05 -40.95 -13.32
C ASP A 6 14.48 -39.91 -14.31
N LEU A 7 14.80 -40.00 -15.58
CA LEU A 7 14.24 -39.12 -16.60
C LEU A 7 12.72 -39.28 -16.81
N ARG A 8 12.18 -40.48 -16.61
CA ARG A 8 10.72 -40.70 -16.69
C ARG A 8 9.98 -40.13 -15.50
N VAL A 9 10.57 -40.25 -14.28
CA VAL A 9 10.01 -39.70 -13.07
C VAL A 9 10.03 -38.16 -13.12
N LEU A 10 11.12 -37.57 -13.62
CA LEU A 10 11.22 -36.12 -13.83
C LEU A 10 10.20 -35.60 -14.84
N LYS A 11 10.02 -36.32 -15.98
CA LYS A 11 8.99 -35.99 -16.99
C LYS A 11 7.57 -36.07 -16.42
N GLN A 12 7.27 -37.04 -15.56
CA GLN A 12 5.96 -37.15 -14.91
C GLN A 12 5.72 -36.08 -13.85
N ARG A 13 6.75 -35.65 -13.13
CA ARG A 13 6.63 -34.52 -12.18
C ARG A 13 6.44 -33.20 -12.90
N LEU A 14 7.11 -32.96 -14.01
CA LEU A 14 6.94 -31.77 -14.85
C LEU A 14 5.55 -31.68 -15.53
N LYS A 15 4.93 -32.83 -15.82
CA LYS A 15 3.58 -32.87 -16.43
C LYS A 15 2.45 -32.53 -15.44
N ARG A 16 2.74 -32.51 -14.12
CA ARG A 16 1.81 -32.10 -13.04
C ARG A 16 1.90 -30.63 -12.66
N ILE A 17 2.83 -29.89 -13.22
CA ILE A 17 2.86 -28.45 -13.02
C ILE A 17 1.66 -27.88 -13.79
N ASN A 18 0.64 -27.52 -13.04
CA ASN A 18 -0.58 -26.95 -13.59
C ASN A 18 -0.18 -25.67 -14.35
N THR A 19 -0.32 -25.68 -15.67
CA THR A 19 0.03 -24.58 -16.57
C THR A 19 -0.58 -23.25 -16.10
N ARG A 20 -1.71 -23.31 -15.41
CA ARG A 20 -2.35 -22.14 -14.78
C ARG A 20 -1.52 -21.55 -13.64
N MET A 21 -0.88 -22.40 -12.80
CA MET A 21 -0.03 -21.92 -11.71
C MET A 21 1.25 -21.27 -12.23
N VAL A 22 1.86 -21.83 -13.27
CA VAL A 22 3.05 -21.25 -13.90
C VAL A 22 2.70 -19.92 -14.56
N LEU A 23 1.59 -19.86 -15.28
CA LEU A 23 1.10 -18.65 -15.92
C LEU A 23 0.81 -17.57 -14.86
N PHE A 24 0.16 -17.94 -13.74
CA PHE A 24 -0.13 -17.03 -12.66
C PHE A 24 1.14 -16.51 -11.97
N ALA A 25 2.14 -17.37 -11.75
CA ALA A 25 3.43 -16.98 -11.17
C ALA A 25 4.21 -16.04 -12.11
N VAL A 26 4.20 -16.29 -13.41
CA VAL A 26 4.84 -15.43 -14.42
C VAL A 26 4.14 -14.07 -14.49
N ILE A 27 2.81 -14.06 -14.53
CA ILE A 27 2.01 -12.84 -14.53
C ILE A 27 2.26 -12.03 -13.25
N SER A 28 2.24 -12.68 -12.08
CA SER A 28 2.50 -12.02 -10.80
C SER A 28 3.93 -11.46 -10.71
N ALA A 29 4.91 -12.17 -11.26
CA ALA A 29 6.29 -11.68 -11.35
C ALA A 29 6.41 -10.47 -12.29
N LEU A 30 5.70 -10.46 -13.41
CA LEU A 30 5.64 -9.32 -14.34
C LEU A 30 4.99 -8.09 -13.68
N PHE A 31 3.91 -8.28 -12.90
CA PHE A 31 3.27 -7.19 -12.14
C PHE A 31 4.18 -6.60 -11.06
N ARG A 32 5.11 -7.38 -10.49
CA ARG A 32 6.12 -6.92 -9.53
C ARG A 32 7.26 -6.12 -10.16
N THR A 33 7.43 -6.17 -11.49
CA THR A 33 8.53 -5.44 -12.13
C THR A 33 8.26 -3.94 -12.19
N ARG A 34 9.32 -3.13 -11.98
CA ARG A 34 9.28 -1.66 -12.11
C ARG A 34 8.76 -1.19 -13.48
N ILE A 35 8.87 -2.04 -14.50
CA ILE A 35 8.40 -1.77 -15.87
C ILE A 35 6.88 -1.65 -15.90
N PHE A 36 6.14 -2.52 -15.20
CA PHE A 36 4.69 -2.48 -15.19
C PHE A 36 4.16 -1.23 -14.46
N ARG A 37 4.84 -0.80 -13.39
CA ARG A 37 4.52 0.47 -12.71
C ARG A 37 4.72 1.69 -13.62
N ARG A 38 5.74 1.69 -14.48
CA ARG A 38 6.00 2.78 -15.44
C ARG A 38 5.01 2.80 -16.60
N VAL A 39 4.58 1.64 -17.08
CA VAL A 39 3.58 1.52 -18.15
C VAL A 39 2.20 1.89 -17.62
N GLY A 40 1.81 1.41 -16.43
CA GLY A 40 0.55 1.77 -15.78
C GLY A 40 0.42 3.27 -15.53
N ALA A 41 1.49 3.93 -15.11
CA ALA A 41 1.49 5.38 -14.88
C ALA A 41 1.23 6.21 -16.16
N ARG A 42 1.57 5.69 -17.34
CA ARG A 42 1.28 6.37 -18.61
C ARG A 42 -0.18 6.28 -19.05
N PHE A 43 -0.88 5.21 -18.66
CA PHE A 43 -2.31 5.04 -18.97
C PHE A 43 -3.24 5.78 -18.01
N LEU A 44 -2.73 6.20 -16.84
CA LEU A 44 -3.49 6.94 -15.82
C LEU A 44 -3.36 8.47 -15.96
N SER A 45 -2.77 8.97 -17.06
CA SER A 45 -2.44 10.38 -17.25
C SER A 45 -3.63 11.27 -17.65
N GLU A 46 -4.81 10.73 -17.86
CA GLU A 46 -6.00 11.56 -18.09
C GLU A 46 -6.66 11.87 -16.74
N ALA A 47 -6.51 13.12 -16.28
CA ALA A 47 -7.22 13.59 -15.10
C ALA A 47 -8.74 13.38 -15.32
N PRO A 48 -9.44 12.77 -14.37
CA PRO A 48 -10.86 12.53 -14.51
C PRO A 48 -11.59 13.86 -14.71
N LYS A 49 -12.37 13.96 -15.81
CA LYS A 49 -13.15 15.17 -16.15
C LYS A 49 -14.34 15.40 -15.21
N PHE A 50 -14.55 14.50 -14.26
CA PHE A 50 -15.64 14.59 -13.28
C PHE A 50 -15.07 14.99 -11.93
N GLN A 51 -15.46 16.15 -11.46
CA GLN A 51 -15.23 16.55 -10.07
C GLN A 51 -16.36 15.94 -9.22
N ILE A 52 -16.07 14.80 -8.60
CA ILE A 52 -16.99 14.18 -7.65
C ILE A 52 -16.96 15.05 -6.40
N THR A 53 -18.10 15.61 -6.02
CA THR A 53 -18.25 16.29 -4.72
C THR A 53 -18.06 15.24 -3.63
N ASP A 54 -17.07 15.42 -2.81
CA ASP A 54 -16.78 14.51 -1.71
C ASP A 54 -17.88 14.58 -0.66
N LEU A 55 -18.57 13.47 -0.46
CA LEU A 55 -19.65 13.37 0.52
C LEU A 55 -19.12 13.24 1.96
N TRP A 56 -17.84 12.96 2.14
CA TRP A 56 -17.16 12.86 3.41
C TRP A 56 -15.97 13.82 3.44
N PRO A 57 -16.20 15.10 3.77
CA PRO A 57 -15.09 16.03 3.96
C PRO A 57 -14.24 15.57 5.15
N GLY A 58 -12.91 15.57 4.97
CA GLY A 58 -11.98 15.28 6.06
C GLY A 58 -12.06 16.33 7.18
N ASN A 59 -11.53 15.97 8.34
CA ASN A 59 -11.45 16.84 9.52
C ASN A 59 -10.15 17.67 9.46
N VAL A 60 -10.29 18.98 9.27
CA VAL A 60 -9.13 19.91 9.21
C VAL A 60 -8.28 19.88 10.49
N ASN A 61 -8.91 19.81 11.67
CA ASN A 61 -8.18 19.80 12.94
C ASN A 61 -7.34 18.52 13.07
N GLN A 62 -7.91 17.37 12.71
CA GLN A 62 -7.18 16.10 12.71
C GLN A 62 -6.03 16.13 11.69
N GLY A 63 -6.27 16.72 10.52
CA GLY A 63 -5.23 16.90 9.51
C GLY A 63 -4.07 17.78 9.97
N LEU A 64 -4.33 18.83 10.73
CA LEU A 64 -3.30 19.69 11.30
C LEU A 64 -2.43 18.93 12.32
N VAL A 65 -3.04 18.12 13.19
CA VAL A 65 -2.33 17.25 14.14
C VAL A 65 -1.36 16.31 13.40
N ILE A 66 -1.82 15.72 12.30
CA ILE A 66 -0.98 14.82 11.48
C ILE A 66 0.15 15.57 10.75
N VAL A 67 -0.08 16.83 10.34
CA VAL A 67 0.97 17.68 9.75
C VAL A 67 2.09 17.94 10.76
N GLU A 68 1.76 18.11 12.04
CA GLU A 68 2.72 18.28 13.14
C GLU A 68 3.48 16.99 13.49
N GLY A 69 3.03 15.84 12.98
CA GLY A 69 3.67 14.53 13.21
C GLY A 69 2.89 13.63 14.15
N ASP A 70 1.83 14.10 14.72
CA ASP A 70 1.04 13.42 15.72
C ASP A 70 -0.11 12.63 15.10
N PHE A 71 -0.46 11.50 15.72
CA PHE A 71 -1.59 10.67 15.32
C PHE A 71 -2.48 10.37 16.52
N GLU A 72 -3.73 10.82 16.45
CA GLU A 72 -4.72 10.59 17.50
C GLU A 72 -5.90 9.80 16.93
N PHE A 73 -6.09 8.57 17.43
CA PHE A 73 -7.26 7.74 17.12
C PHE A 73 -7.77 7.05 18.38
N LEU A 74 -9.06 6.96 18.52
CA LEU A 74 -9.73 6.28 19.66
C LEU A 74 -9.26 6.77 21.04
N GLY A 75 -8.92 8.08 21.15
CA GLY A 75 -8.42 8.67 22.38
C GLY A 75 -6.98 8.32 22.74
N THR A 76 -6.25 7.67 21.83
CA THR A 76 -4.81 7.37 21.98
C THR A 76 -4.01 8.24 21.02
N LEU A 77 -3.10 9.03 21.57
CA LEU A 77 -2.22 9.93 20.84
C LEU A 77 -0.81 9.33 20.75
N ILE A 78 -0.21 9.37 19.57
CA ILE A 78 1.21 9.08 19.34
C ILE A 78 1.87 10.36 18.81
N HIS A 79 2.97 10.75 19.45
CA HIS A 79 3.75 11.92 19.07
C HIS A 79 4.88 11.56 18.11
N ASP A 80 5.24 12.51 17.23
CA ASP A 80 6.41 12.49 16.33
C ASP A 80 6.57 11.17 15.56
N SER A 81 5.47 10.62 15.05
CA SER A 81 5.51 9.34 14.36
C SER A 81 5.56 9.51 12.83
N ASP A 82 6.67 9.08 12.23
CA ASP A 82 6.78 8.93 10.79
C ASP A 82 6.25 7.58 10.30
N MET A 83 6.15 6.59 11.19
CA MET A 83 5.66 5.25 10.87
C MET A 83 4.61 4.81 11.91
N PRO A 84 3.43 5.41 11.92
CA PRO A 84 2.41 5.09 12.93
C PRO A 84 1.93 3.64 12.87
N TRP A 85 2.02 2.98 11.70
CA TRP A 85 1.61 1.59 11.49
C TRP A 85 2.49 0.55 12.18
N VAL A 86 3.70 0.90 12.65
CA VAL A 86 4.59 -0.01 13.41
C VAL A 86 4.56 0.25 14.91
N ALA A 87 3.66 1.09 15.40
CA ALA A 87 3.56 1.44 16.80
C ALA A 87 3.16 0.22 17.65
N LYS A 88 3.98 -0.12 18.65
CA LYS A 88 3.78 -1.30 19.51
C LYS A 88 2.96 -1.01 20.77
N SER A 89 2.77 0.27 21.11
CA SER A 89 2.12 0.72 22.35
C SER A 89 0.62 1.00 22.18
N VAL A 90 0.03 0.61 21.06
CA VAL A 90 -1.36 0.89 20.71
C VAL A 90 -2.19 -0.37 20.54
N SER A 91 -3.52 -0.22 20.54
CA SER A 91 -4.43 -1.32 20.26
C SER A 91 -4.47 -1.72 18.79
N ASN A 92 -4.91 -2.96 18.50
CA ASN A 92 -5.11 -3.41 17.13
C ASN A 92 -6.15 -2.55 16.39
N ASP A 93 -7.18 -2.06 17.09
CA ASP A 93 -8.20 -1.19 16.51
C ASP A 93 -7.60 0.15 16.08
N TRP A 94 -6.64 0.67 16.85
CA TRP A 94 -5.90 1.88 16.49
C TRP A 94 -5.06 1.67 15.21
N LEU A 95 -4.33 0.55 15.13
CA LEU A 95 -3.56 0.19 13.93
C LEU A 95 -4.47 -0.01 12.71
N ALA A 96 -5.64 -0.60 12.90
CA ALA A 96 -6.63 -0.74 11.83
C ALA A 96 -7.05 0.64 11.29
N ARG A 97 -7.29 1.63 12.16
CA ARG A 97 -7.62 3.00 11.74
C ARG A 97 -6.53 3.67 10.92
N VAL A 98 -5.26 3.49 11.31
CA VAL A 98 -4.13 3.99 10.51
C VAL A 98 -4.10 3.32 9.15
N SER A 99 -4.33 2.01 9.09
CA SER A 99 -4.28 1.21 7.85
C SER A 99 -5.45 1.47 6.90
N GLU A 100 -6.55 2.06 7.38
CA GLU A 100 -7.68 2.49 6.53
C GLU A 100 -7.35 3.70 5.64
N PHE A 101 -6.26 4.42 5.92
CA PHE A 101 -5.85 5.63 5.19
C PHE A 101 -6.86 6.77 5.16
N ASN A 102 -7.89 6.75 6.02
CA ASN A 102 -8.90 7.80 6.09
C ASN A 102 -8.29 9.17 6.47
N TRP A 103 -7.18 9.16 7.20
CA TRP A 103 -6.40 10.35 7.56
C TRP A 103 -5.85 11.13 6.34
N LEU A 104 -5.77 10.51 5.17
CA LEU A 104 -5.43 11.24 3.93
C LEU A 104 -6.49 12.25 3.54
N GLN A 105 -7.76 11.98 3.86
CA GLN A 105 -8.86 12.93 3.63
C GLN A 105 -8.72 14.14 4.57
N ASP A 106 -8.26 13.91 5.80
CA ASP A 106 -8.02 14.96 6.79
C ASP A 106 -6.87 15.88 6.32
N LEU A 107 -5.75 15.31 5.87
CA LEU A 107 -4.66 16.06 5.27
C LEU A 107 -5.10 16.83 4.01
N ARG A 108 -5.96 16.24 3.18
CA ARG A 108 -6.52 16.91 2.02
C ARG A 108 -7.39 18.09 2.43
N ALA A 109 -8.18 17.97 3.50
CA ALA A 109 -9.05 19.03 4.02
C ALA A 109 -8.23 20.24 4.51
N VAL A 110 -7.02 20.04 5.04
CA VAL A 110 -6.09 21.12 5.41
C VAL A 110 -5.66 21.92 4.18
N GLY A 111 -5.44 21.28 3.02
CA GLY A 111 -5.21 21.92 1.73
C GLY A 111 -3.86 22.64 1.56
N THR A 112 -2.96 22.61 2.54
CA THR A 112 -1.65 23.27 2.50
C THR A 112 -0.59 22.42 1.79
N ASP A 113 0.52 23.05 1.37
CA ASP A 113 1.68 22.32 0.84
C ASP A 113 2.33 21.43 1.88
N ALA A 114 2.34 21.85 3.15
CA ALA A 114 2.83 21.04 4.26
C ALA A 114 2.03 19.74 4.39
N ALA A 115 0.69 19.80 4.34
CA ALA A 115 -0.17 18.63 4.38
C ALA A 115 0.06 17.70 3.18
N ARG A 116 0.22 18.26 1.97
CA ARG A 116 0.53 17.48 0.76
C ARG A 116 1.89 16.78 0.86
N ASN A 117 2.90 17.46 1.38
CA ASN A 117 4.23 16.90 1.57
C ASN A 117 4.21 15.80 2.65
N ARG A 118 3.50 16.04 3.77
CA ARG A 118 3.31 15.03 4.82
C ARG A 118 2.64 13.77 4.29
N ALA A 119 1.57 13.91 3.52
CA ALA A 119 0.87 12.78 2.89
C ALA A 119 1.81 11.97 1.97
N ARG A 120 2.59 12.64 1.10
CA ARG A 120 3.56 11.97 0.22
C ARG A 120 4.64 11.24 0.99
N HIS A 121 5.17 11.87 2.03
CA HIS A 121 6.19 11.29 2.90
C HIS A 121 5.70 10.00 3.57
N LEU A 122 4.54 10.04 4.23
CA LEU A 122 3.95 8.90 4.90
C LEU A 122 3.63 7.75 3.92
N ILE A 123 3.06 8.05 2.75
CA ILE A 123 2.78 7.04 1.72
C ILE A 123 4.08 6.42 1.20
N SER A 124 5.15 7.21 0.98
CA SER A 124 6.44 6.67 0.54
C SER A 124 7.03 5.72 1.57
N LEU A 125 7.03 6.10 2.85
CA LEU A 125 7.49 5.24 3.93
C LEU A 125 6.67 3.96 4.04
N TRP A 126 5.35 4.04 3.91
CA TRP A 126 4.49 2.86 3.95
C TRP A 126 4.80 1.88 2.80
N ILE A 127 5.02 2.41 1.58
CA ILE A 127 5.40 1.60 0.41
C ILE A 127 6.78 0.96 0.61
N ASP A 128 7.75 1.73 1.17
CA ASP A 128 9.11 1.26 1.37
C ASP A 128 9.21 0.18 2.45
N THR A 129 8.31 0.22 3.43
CA THR A 129 8.20 -0.79 4.50
C THR A 129 7.25 -1.95 4.15
N ASP A 130 6.72 -2.01 2.89
CA ASP A 130 5.71 -2.98 2.43
C ASP A 130 4.43 -2.99 3.29
N GLY A 131 4.18 -1.93 4.06
CA GLY A 131 3.08 -1.85 5.02
C GLY A 131 3.14 -2.95 6.09
N SER A 132 4.33 -3.57 6.27
CA SER A 132 4.50 -4.71 7.16
C SER A 132 4.37 -4.28 8.62
N HIS A 133 3.46 -4.96 9.30
CA HIS A 133 3.23 -4.91 10.74
C HIS A 133 4.05 -5.98 11.44
#